data_fa03daacd079f1737c1016802925b490
#
_entry.id   fa03daacd079f1737c1016802925b490
#
_cell.length_a   1.000
_cell.length_b   1.000
_cell.length_c   1.000
_cell.angle_alpha   90.00
_cell.angle_beta   90.00
_cell.angle_gamma   90.00
#
_symmetry.space_group_name_H-M   'P 1'
#
loop_
_entity.id
_entity.type
_entity.pdbx_description
1 polymer ?
#
loop_
_entity_poly.entity_id
_entity_poly.type
_entity_poly.pdbx_seq_one_letter_code
_entity_poly.pdbx_strand_id
1 'polypeptide(L)'
;MKPLSEKVAIVTGAGQGIGKGIALCLAKRGVKVVATGRRLEPIEQTIKEIKEFGGEGFAMSCDSADRARVEEVVKATVEAYGTVDVVVNNGQAIVPSAPVEETSYDNMLKAWESGVIGSLNYMQAAFPYMKEQHEGRIINFASATGMFGIAGQLAYGSHKEALR
;
A
#
# COMPACT_ATOMS: atom_id res chain seq x y z
N MET A 1 -12.60 -20.29 -1.61
CA MET A 1 -12.27 -18.84 -1.46
C MET A 1 -13.02 -18.33 -0.24
N LYS A 2 -12.30 -17.76 0.76
CA LYS A 2 -12.93 -17.17 1.96
C LYS A 2 -13.85 -16.01 1.56
N PRO A 3 -15.00 -15.83 2.22
CA PRO A 3 -15.82 -14.63 2.05
C PRO A 3 -15.04 -13.36 2.40
N LEU A 4 -15.41 -12.23 1.83
CA LEU A 4 -14.67 -10.98 2.00
C LEU A 4 -14.60 -10.56 3.48
N SER A 5 -15.66 -10.81 4.24
CA SER A 5 -15.75 -10.51 5.67
C SER A 5 -14.79 -11.30 6.59
N GLU A 6 -14.19 -12.35 6.08
CA GLU A 6 -13.20 -13.16 6.82
C GLU A 6 -11.76 -12.84 6.40
N LYS A 7 -11.56 -11.89 5.47
CA LYS A 7 -10.24 -11.56 4.94
C LYS A 7 -9.52 -10.49 5.76
N VAL A 8 -8.20 -10.52 5.65
CA VAL A 8 -7.29 -9.55 6.25
C VAL A 8 -6.57 -8.80 5.12
N ALA A 9 -6.60 -7.48 5.16
CA ALA A 9 -5.99 -6.62 4.15
C ALA A 9 -4.97 -5.66 4.75
N ILE A 10 -3.79 -5.58 4.15
CA ILE A 10 -2.83 -4.50 4.40
C ILE A 10 -3.06 -3.44 3.31
N VAL A 11 -3.26 -2.19 3.70
CA VAL A 11 -3.43 -1.06 2.79
C VAL A 11 -2.35 -0.03 3.03
N THR A 12 -1.48 0.18 2.03
CA THR A 12 -0.40 1.16 2.15
C THR A 12 -0.87 2.56 1.74
N GLY A 13 -0.33 3.59 2.40
CA GLY A 13 -0.79 4.97 2.19
C GLY A 13 -2.22 5.21 2.66
N ALA A 14 -2.67 4.46 3.68
CA ALA A 14 -4.06 4.45 4.15
C ALA A 14 -4.47 5.66 4.99
N GLY A 15 -3.59 6.64 5.21
CA GLY A 15 -3.89 7.81 6.05
C GLY A 15 -4.68 8.92 5.35
N GLN A 16 -4.80 8.89 4.02
CA GLN A 16 -5.50 9.92 3.25
C GLN A 16 -5.90 9.44 1.85
N GLY A 17 -6.73 10.22 1.17
CA GLY A 17 -7.07 10.03 -0.25
C GLY A 17 -7.59 8.63 -0.58
N ILE A 18 -7.10 8.07 -1.69
CA ILE A 18 -7.53 6.77 -2.23
C ILE A 18 -7.28 5.64 -1.23
N GLY A 19 -6.09 5.59 -0.61
CA GLY A 19 -5.75 4.54 0.36
C GLY A 19 -6.68 4.52 1.57
N LYS A 20 -6.99 5.69 2.13
CA LYS A 20 -8.00 5.82 3.21
C LYS A 20 -9.37 5.34 2.75
N GLY A 21 -9.82 5.78 1.55
CA GLY A 21 -11.10 5.36 0.99
C GLY A 21 -11.21 3.84 0.82
N ILE A 22 -10.14 3.19 0.35
CA ILE A 22 -10.05 1.74 0.22
C ILE A 22 -10.13 1.05 1.59
N ALA A 23 -9.36 1.52 2.57
CA ALA A 23 -9.35 0.97 3.92
C ALA A 23 -10.76 0.99 4.55
N LEU A 24 -11.44 2.13 4.50
CA LEU A 24 -12.82 2.28 4.97
C LEU A 24 -13.80 1.39 4.20
N CYS A 25 -13.66 1.30 2.87
CA CYS A 25 -14.54 0.51 2.03
C CYS A 25 -14.41 -1.00 2.29
N LEU A 26 -13.18 -1.50 2.49
CA LEU A 26 -12.92 -2.88 2.86
C LEU A 26 -13.46 -3.19 4.26
N ALA A 27 -13.19 -2.33 5.24
CA ALA A 27 -13.67 -2.52 6.61
C ALA A 27 -15.21 -2.53 6.71
N LYS A 28 -15.91 -1.69 5.94
CA LYS A 28 -17.39 -1.74 5.84
C LYS A 28 -17.94 -3.05 5.29
N ARG A 29 -17.11 -3.87 4.66
CA ARG A 29 -17.44 -5.21 4.16
C ARG A 29 -16.94 -6.34 5.09
N GLY A 30 -16.52 -5.98 6.30
CA GLY A 30 -16.07 -6.92 7.33
C GLY A 30 -14.59 -7.33 7.19
N VAL A 31 -13.84 -6.77 6.22
CA VAL A 31 -12.40 -7.05 6.11
C VAL A 31 -11.66 -6.43 7.31
N LYS A 32 -10.79 -7.19 7.94
CA LYS A 32 -9.86 -6.66 8.95
C LYS A 32 -8.75 -5.89 8.24
N VAL A 33 -8.53 -4.64 8.65
CA VAL A 33 -7.64 -3.72 7.91
C VAL A 33 -6.42 -3.35 8.73
N VAL A 34 -5.24 -3.57 8.15
CA VAL A 34 -3.98 -3.01 8.64
C VAL A 34 -3.65 -1.79 7.79
N ALA A 35 -3.75 -0.61 8.40
CA ALA A 35 -3.47 0.65 7.74
C ALA A 35 -2.00 1.02 7.92
N THR A 36 -1.27 1.20 6.80
CA THR A 36 0.15 1.59 6.87
C THR A 36 0.45 2.89 6.13
N GLY A 37 1.50 3.57 6.57
CA GLY A 37 1.98 4.82 5.99
C GLY A 37 3.08 5.40 6.86
N ARG A 38 3.85 6.35 6.34
CA ARG A 38 5.00 6.93 7.06
C ARG A 38 4.59 7.75 8.30
N ARG A 39 3.45 8.44 8.23
CA ARG A 39 2.93 9.24 9.35
C ARG A 39 1.89 8.43 10.11
N LEU A 40 2.13 8.25 11.42
CA LEU A 40 1.28 7.42 12.26
C LEU A 40 -0.11 8.03 12.48
N GLU A 41 -0.18 9.33 12.84
CA GLU A 41 -1.43 10.01 13.18
C GLU A 41 -2.54 9.86 12.11
N PRO A 42 -2.31 10.11 10.79
CA PRO A 42 -3.37 9.96 9.79
C PRO A 42 -3.87 8.52 9.63
N ILE A 43 -3.01 7.52 9.81
CA ILE A 43 -3.43 6.11 9.70
C ILE A 43 -4.16 5.64 10.95
N GLU A 44 -3.80 6.13 12.13
CA GLU A 44 -4.55 5.92 13.38
C GLU A 44 -5.95 6.54 13.29
N GLN A 45 -6.07 7.74 12.71
CA GLN A 45 -7.37 8.37 12.48
C GLN A 45 -8.24 7.51 11.56
N THR A 46 -7.66 6.92 10.50
CA THR A 46 -8.39 5.99 9.62
C THR A 46 -8.88 4.75 10.38
N ILE A 47 -8.04 4.17 11.25
CA ILE A 47 -8.44 3.03 12.07
C ILE A 47 -9.51 3.41 13.12
N LYS A 48 -9.43 4.61 13.68
CA LYS A 48 -10.46 5.13 14.56
C LYS A 48 -11.82 5.18 13.85
N GLU A 49 -11.88 5.74 12.66
CA GLU A 49 -13.08 5.79 11.82
C GLU A 49 -13.61 4.37 11.48
N ILE A 50 -12.72 3.41 11.23
CA ILE A 50 -13.09 2.01 11.03
C ILE A 50 -13.77 1.44 12.26
N LYS A 51 -13.25 1.70 13.46
CA LYS A 51 -13.80 1.20 14.72
C LYS A 51 -15.13 1.87 15.08
N GLU A 52 -15.35 3.11 14.69
CA GLU A 52 -16.62 3.84 14.94
C GLU A 52 -17.83 3.17 14.28
N PHE A 53 -17.68 2.47 13.18
CA PHE A 53 -18.76 1.68 12.58
C PHE A 53 -18.65 0.16 12.84
N GLY A 54 -17.85 -0.24 13.84
CA GLY A 54 -17.73 -1.64 14.27
C GLY A 54 -16.76 -2.48 13.43
N GLY A 55 -15.97 -1.86 12.55
CA GLY A 55 -14.91 -2.55 11.82
C GLY A 55 -13.70 -2.86 12.70
N GLU A 56 -12.81 -3.73 12.21
CA GLU A 56 -11.63 -4.20 12.93
C GLU A 56 -10.35 -3.84 12.16
N GLY A 57 -9.33 -3.41 12.88
CA GLY A 57 -8.02 -3.09 12.29
C GLY A 57 -7.07 -2.42 13.26
N PHE A 58 -5.82 -2.25 12.80
CA PHE A 58 -4.80 -1.47 13.49
C PHE A 58 -3.94 -0.67 12.52
N ALA A 59 -3.23 0.32 13.06
CA ALA A 59 -2.29 1.16 12.32
C ALA A 59 -0.84 0.80 12.65
N MET A 60 0.03 0.88 11.65
CA MET A 60 1.45 0.67 11.84
C MET A 60 2.26 1.59 10.92
N SER A 61 3.09 2.47 11.51
CA SER A 61 3.95 3.35 10.72
C SER A 61 4.98 2.53 9.96
N CYS A 62 5.06 2.74 8.64
CA CYS A 62 5.98 2.05 7.77
C CYS A 62 6.32 2.91 6.55
N ASP A 63 7.60 3.05 6.25
CA ASP A 63 8.04 3.42 4.90
C ASP A 63 8.13 2.12 4.08
N SER A 64 7.40 2.06 2.98
CA SER A 64 7.38 0.87 2.11
C SER A 64 8.75 0.56 1.50
N ALA A 65 9.65 1.55 1.39
CA ALA A 65 11.02 1.35 0.94
C ALA A 65 11.90 0.63 1.99
N ASP A 66 11.52 0.69 3.27
CA ASP A 66 12.20 -0.03 4.34
C ASP A 66 11.71 -1.48 4.41
N ARG A 67 12.50 -2.38 3.83
CA ARG A 67 12.17 -3.81 3.76
C ARG A 67 11.96 -4.45 5.15
N ALA A 68 12.84 -4.15 6.11
CA ALA A 68 12.73 -4.73 7.45
C ALA A 68 11.42 -4.29 8.12
N ARG A 69 11.08 -3.03 7.97
CA ARG A 69 9.83 -2.50 8.52
C ARG A 69 8.59 -3.09 7.85
N VAL A 70 8.64 -3.35 6.54
CA VAL A 70 7.57 -4.05 5.81
C VAL A 70 7.40 -5.49 6.31
N GLU A 71 8.50 -6.22 6.53
CA GLU A 71 8.49 -7.57 7.09
C GLU A 71 7.86 -7.59 8.49
N GLU A 72 8.16 -6.60 9.35
CA GLU A 72 7.52 -6.44 10.66
C GLU A 72 6.00 -6.20 10.54
N VAL A 73 5.55 -5.36 9.60
CA VAL A 73 4.11 -5.12 9.37
C VAL A 73 3.40 -6.40 8.98
N VAL A 74 3.95 -7.16 8.04
CA VAL A 74 3.34 -8.42 7.60
C VAL A 74 3.33 -9.44 8.72
N LYS A 75 4.41 -9.57 9.48
CA LYS A 75 4.51 -10.44 10.64
C LYS A 75 3.47 -10.08 11.72
N ALA A 76 3.38 -8.80 12.09
CA ALA A 76 2.39 -8.33 13.05
C ALA A 76 0.94 -8.57 12.58
N THR A 77 0.70 -8.47 11.27
CA THR A 77 -0.60 -8.78 10.66
C THR A 77 -0.95 -10.26 10.86
N VAL A 78 -0.01 -11.15 10.58
CA VAL A 78 -0.21 -12.59 10.74
C VAL A 78 -0.33 -12.99 12.21
N GLU A 79 0.45 -12.38 13.10
CA GLU A 79 0.35 -12.61 14.55
C GLU A 79 -1.02 -12.18 15.10
N ALA A 80 -1.57 -11.05 14.62
CA ALA A 80 -2.86 -10.54 15.10
C ALA A 80 -4.07 -11.29 14.52
N TYR A 81 -3.99 -11.74 13.26
CA TYR A 81 -5.14 -12.22 12.51
C TYR A 81 -4.98 -13.62 11.90
N GLY A 82 -3.83 -14.23 12.07
CA GLY A 82 -3.51 -15.58 11.55
C GLY A 82 -3.21 -15.63 10.05
N THR A 83 -3.36 -14.54 9.31
CA THR A 83 -3.25 -14.53 7.84
C THR A 83 -2.99 -13.13 7.28
N VAL A 84 -2.59 -13.07 6.00
CA VAL A 84 -2.70 -11.91 5.14
C VAL A 84 -3.30 -12.35 3.79
N ASP A 85 -4.50 -11.86 3.47
CA ASP A 85 -5.23 -12.27 2.27
C ASP A 85 -5.10 -11.26 1.13
N VAL A 86 -4.97 -9.98 1.46
CA VAL A 86 -4.93 -8.88 0.49
C VAL A 86 -3.82 -7.89 0.83
N VAL A 87 -3.02 -7.53 -0.16
CA VAL A 87 -2.10 -6.38 -0.08
C VAL A 87 -2.52 -5.36 -1.12
N VAL A 88 -2.75 -4.12 -0.68
CA VAL A 88 -3.05 -2.98 -1.55
C VAL A 88 -1.86 -2.02 -1.55
N ASN A 89 -1.05 -2.08 -2.57
CA ASN A 89 0.10 -1.22 -2.80
C ASN A 89 -0.36 0.10 -3.44
N ASN A 90 -0.86 1.01 -2.59
CA ASN A 90 -1.33 2.33 -2.98
C ASN A 90 -0.36 3.44 -2.55
N GLY A 91 0.36 3.24 -1.44
CA GLY A 91 1.30 4.22 -0.88
C GLY A 91 2.47 4.50 -1.81
N GLN A 92 2.79 5.79 -1.98
CA GLN A 92 3.94 6.23 -2.76
C GLN A 92 4.37 7.64 -2.33
N ALA A 93 5.60 8.01 -2.65
CA ALA A 93 6.03 9.39 -2.51
C ALA A 93 5.47 10.25 -3.64
N ILE A 94 5.04 11.46 -3.30
CA ILE A 94 4.73 12.50 -4.28
C ILE A 94 6.06 13.18 -4.63
N VAL A 95 6.36 13.26 -5.91
CA VAL A 95 7.52 13.97 -6.46
C VAL A 95 7.05 15.14 -7.32
N PRO A 96 7.78 16.26 -7.34
CA PRO A 96 7.43 17.40 -8.18
C PRO A 96 7.40 17.04 -9.67
N SER A 97 6.48 17.65 -10.41
CA SER A 97 6.51 17.64 -11.87
C SER A 97 7.60 18.58 -12.36
N ALA A 98 8.38 18.15 -13.35
CA ALA A 98 9.44 18.95 -13.94
C ALA A 98 9.66 18.54 -15.42
N PRO A 99 10.11 19.44 -16.29
CA PRO A 99 10.63 19.07 -17.61
C PRO A 99 11.75 18.03 -17.49
N VAL A 100 12.01 17.27 -18.55
CA VAL A 100 12.98 16.17 -18.50
C VAL A 100 14.38 16.66 -18.12
N GLU A 101 14.81 17.81 -18.62
CA GLU A 101 16.07 18.45 -18.33
C GLU A 101 16.26 18.94 -16.89
N GLU A 102 15.14 19.12 -16.16
CA GLU A 102 15.11 19.56 -14.76
C GLU A 102 14.76 18.40 -13.80
N THR A 103 14.42 17.22 -14.33
CA THR A 103 14.07 16.06 -13.48
C THR A 103 15.32 15.56 -12.76
N SER A 104 15.36 15.70 -11.43
CA SER A 104 16.51 15.25 -10.64
C SER A 104 16.54 13.73 -10.47
N TYR A 105 17.74 13.18 -10.36
CA TYR A 105 17.94 11.76 -10.02
C TYR A 105 17.30 11.38 -8.69
N ASP A 106 17.37 12.26 -7.69
CA ASP A 106 16.77 12.03 -6.38
C ASP A 106 15.26 11.86 -6.48
N ASN A 107 14.57 12.65 -7.30
CA ASN A 107 13.13 12.50 -7.53
C ASN A 107 12.81 11.21 -8.27
N MET A 108 13.65 10.80 -9.23
CA MET A 108 13.52 9.50 -9.89
C MET A 108 13.66 8.36 -8.90
N LEU A 109 14.73 8.33 -8.12
CA LEU A 109 14.99 7.30 -7.13
C LEU A 109 13.85 7.25 -6.09
N LYS A 110 13.46 8.38 -5.53
CA LYS A 110 12.38 8.48 -4.55
C LYS A 110 11.05 7.94 -5.07
N ALA A 111 10.71 8.20 -6.33
CA ALA A 111 9.50 7.67 -6.96
C ALA A 111 9.58 6.15 -7.10
N TRP A 112 10.73 5.63 -7.55
CA TRP A 112 10.95 4.19 -7.75
C TRP A 112 11.07 3.43 -6.43
N GLU A 113 11.80 3.95 -5.45
CA GLU A 113 11.93 3.33 -4.12
C GLU A 113 10.58 3.21 -3.42
N SER A 114 9.79 4.30 -3.39
CA SER A 114 8.50 4.27 -2.73
C SER A 114 7.41 3.50 -3.50
N GLY A 115 7.45 3.55 -4.82
CA GLY A 115 6.45 2.91 -5.68
C GLY A 115 6.82 1.46 -6.01
N VAL A 116 7.88 1.25 -6.78
CA VAL A 116 8.24 -0.09 -7.31
C VAL A 116 8.85 -0.96 -6.21
N ILE A 117 9.92 -0.48 -5.56
CA ILE A 117 10.60 -1.26 -4.52
C ILE A 117 9.71 -1.46 -3.31
N GLY A 118 8.97 -0.41 -2.91
CA GLY A 118 8.01 -0.53 -1.81
C GLY A 118 6.92 -1.57 -2.07
N SER A 119 6.39 -1.62 -3.29
CA SER A 119 5.43 -2.66 -3.68
C SER A 119 6.07 -4.04 -3.70
N LEU A 120 7.29 -4.17 -4.22
CA LEU A 120 8.04 -5.42 -4.22
C LEU A 120 8.29 -5.94 -2.80
N ASN A 121 8.65 -5.08 -1.86
CA ASN A 121 8.85 -5.44 -0.46
C ASN A 121 7.59 -6.09 0.13
N TYR A 122 6.43 -5.46 -0.05
CA TYR A 122 5.15 -6.04 0.41
C TYR A 122 4.79 -7.34 -0.32
N MET A 123 5.04 -7.42 -1.64
CA MET A 123 4.84 -8.66 -2.39
C MET A 123 5.69 -9.80 -1.83
N GLN A 124 6.98 -9.56 -1.62
CA GLN A 124 7.90 -10.57 -1.10
C GLN A 124 7.58 -10.99 0.34
N ALA A 125 7.19 -10.05 1.20
CA ALA A 125 6.87 -10.34 2.59
C ALA A 125 5.53 -11.10 2.74
N ALA A 126 4.52 -10.77 1.95
CA ALA A 126 3.19 -11.38 2.06
C ALA A 126 3.05 -12.70 1.26
N PHE A 127 3.76 -12.83 0.15
CA PHE A 127 3.60 -13.97 -0.77
C PHE A 127 3.81 -15.36 -0.12
N PRO A 128 4.78 -15.58 0.79
CA PRO A 128 4.93 -16.89 1.45
C PRO A 128 3.64 -17.36 2.14
N TYR A 129 2.97 -16.47 2.88
CA TYR A 129 1.70 -16.77 3.56
C TYR A 129 0.57 -17.04 2.57
N MET A 130 0.47 -16.22 1.51
CA MET A 130 -0.52 -16.39 0.44
C MET A 130 -0.32 -17.72 -0.32
N LYS A 131 0.94 -18.12 -0.51
CA LYS A 131 1.30 -19.39 -1.14
C LYS A 131 0.89 -20.59 -0.28
N GLU A 132 1.19 -20.54 1.02
CA GLU A 132 0.85 -21.63 1.95
C GLU A 132 -0.66 -21.84 2.06
N GLN A 133 -1.44 -20.75 2.12
CA GLN A 133 -2.91 -20.84 2.17
C GLN A 133 -3.58 -21.06 0.80
N HIS A 134 -2.81 -21.14 -0.30
CA HIS A 134 -3.27 -21.29 -1.69
C HIS A 134 -4.26 -20.18 -2.13
N GLU A 135 -4.28 -19.05 -1.46
CA GLU A 135 -5.15 -17.90 -1.76
C GLU A 135 -4.48 -16.60 -1.37
N GLY A 136 -4.61 -15.56 -2.21
CA GLY A 136 -4.13 -14.21 -1.93
C GLY A 136 -4.45 -13.26 -3.09
N ARG A 137 -4.40 -11.97 -2.81
CA ARG A 137 -4.53 -10.91 -3.82
C ARG A 137 -3.55 -9.79 -3.54
N ILE A 138 -2.79 -9.43 -4.56
CA ILE A 138 -1.90 -8.27 -4.53
C ILE A 138 -2.44 -7.28 -5.56
N ILE A 139 -2.71 -6.06 -5.12
CA ILE A 139 -3.29 -4.99 -5.93
C ILE A 139 -2.30 -3.84 -5.97
N ASN A 140 -1.69 -3.62 -7.14
CA ASN A 140 -0.79 -2.50 -7.37
C ASN A 140 -1.55 -1.35 -8.04
N PHE A 141 -1.34 -0.13 -7.55
CA PHE A 141 -1.95 1.08 -8.13
C PHE A 141 -1.05 1.66 -9.21
N ALA A 142 -1.36 1.34 -10.47
CA ALA A 142 -0.81 2.01 -11.64
C ALA A 142 -1.46 3.39 -11.87
N SER A 143 -1.22 4.01 -13.01
CA SER A 143 -1.80 5.30 -13.39
C SER A 143 -1.90 5.41 -14.91
N ALA A 144 -2.88 6.15 -15.38
CA ALA A 144 -2.98 6.54 -16.78
C ALA A 144 -1.72 7.31 -17.27
N THR A 145 -1.05 8.03 -16.37
CA THR A 145 0.21 8.72 -16.65
C THR A 145 1.31 7.77 -17.13
N GLY A 146 1.37 6.53 -16.62
CA GLY A 146 2.28 5.51 -17.11
C GLY A 146 1.93 5.07 -18.54
N MET A 147 0.64 4.95 -18.85
CA MET A 147 0.16 4.46 -20.16
C MET A 147 0.33 5.48 -21.30
N PHE A 148 0.02 6.73 -21.02
CA PHE A 148 -0.08 7.75 -22.08
C PHE A 148 1.08 8.74 -22.10
N GLY A 149 1.91 8.77 -21.05
CA GLY A 149 2.94 9.77 -20.86
C GLY A 149 2.33 11.18 -20.69
N ILE A 150 2.65 11.85 -19.61
CA ILE A 150 2.23 13.24 -19.39
C ILE A 150 3.47 14.10 -19.25
N ALA A 151 3.52 15.24 -19.93
CA ALA A 151 4.64 16.17 -19.86
C ALA A 151 4.93 16.55 -18.39
N GLY A 152 6.19 16.58 -18.02
CA GLY A 152 6.65 16.88 -16.67
C GLY A 152 6.46 15.74 -15.65
N GLN A 153 5.96 14.59 -16.04
CA GLN A 153 5.66 13.47 -15.13
C GLN A 153 6.61 12.27 -15.29
N LEU A 154 7.86 12.51 -15.74
CA LEU A 154 8.81 11.43 -16.03
C LEU A 154 9.00 10.49 -14.83
N ALA A 155 9.33 11.02 -13.66
CA ALA A 155 9.56 10.23 -12.46
C ALA A 155 8.30 9.48 -11.99
N TYR A 156 7.14 10.14 -12.04
CA TYR A 156 5.87 9.54 -11.66
C TYR A 156 5.38 8.52 -12.71
N GLY A 157 5.41 8.88 -13.99
CA GLY A 157 4.92 8.01 -15.06
C GLY A 157 5.72 6.72 -15.20
N SER A 158 7.06 6.82 -15.12
CA SER A 158 7.94 5.65 -15.28
C SER A 158 7.73 4.59 -14.22
N HIS A 159 7.65 4.97 -12.93
CA HIS A 159 7.40 3.99 -11.87
C HIS A 159 5.96 3.44 -11.90
N LYS A 160 4.99 4.23 -12.35
CA LYS A 160 3.60 3.77 -12.50
C LYS A 160 3.44 2.77 -13.64
N GLU A 161 4.19 2.93 -14.73
CA GLU A 161 4.24 1.92 -15.79
C GLU A 161 4.94 0.64 -15.34
N ALA A 162 6.00 0.75 -14.54
CA ALA A 162 6.66 -0.42 -13.97
C ALA A 162 5.77 -1.24 -13.01
N LEU A 163 4.74 -0.63 -12.42
CA LEU A 163 3.75 -1.30 -11.56
C LEU A 163 2.61 -1.98 -12.33
N ARG A 164 2.42 -1.63 -13.59
CA ARG A 164 1.43 -2.22 -14.47
C ARG A 164 1.85 -3.57 -14.99
#